data_085108c20afd9c1467c403fe420b824f
#
_entry.id   085108c20afd9c1467c403fe420b824f
#
_cell.length_a   1.000
_cell.length_b   1.000
_cell.length_c   1.000
_cell.angle_alpha   90.00
_cell.angle_beta   90.00
_cell.angle_gamma   90.00
#
_symmetry.space_group_name_H-M   'P 1'
#
loop_
_entity.id
_entity.type
_entity.pdbx_description
1 polymer ?
#
loop_
_entity_poly.entity_id
_entity_poly.type
_entity_poly.pdbx_seq_one_letter_code
_entity_poly.pdbx_strand_id
1 'polypeptide(L)'
;MPSFRVTIGVGPVQPGVHPADVLPTVADAAATLTVVEASDLQIVGGLPRIVVRFEAEDDEIARQVGEHALAVFGTIAEARTAALTRRNKNRWLPVAFEG
;
A
#
# COMPACT_ATOMS: atom_id res chain seq x y z
N MET A 1 -7.73 8.31 15.18
CA MET A 1 -7.40 8.66 13.78
C MET A 1 -8.05 7.67 12.83
N PRO A 2 -8.51 8.11 11.67
CA PRO A 2 -9.03 7.20 10.64
C PRO A 2 -7.98 6.20 10.18
N SER A 3 -8.45 5.03 9.77
CA SER A 3 -7.62 4.00 9.15
C SER A 3 -7.76 4.04 7.64
N PHE A 4 -6.66 3.81 6.95
CA PHE A 4 -6.58 3.76 5.50
C PHE A 4 -5.88 2.49 5.06
N ARG A 5 -6.14 2.09 3.82
CA ARG A 5 -5.40 1.03 3.14
C ARG A 5 -4.82 1.54 1.84
N VAL A 6 -3.54 1.29 1.62
CA VAL A 6 -2.96 1.33 0.29
C VAL A 6 -2.87 -0.10 -0.22
N THR A 7 -3.44 -0.34 -1.39
CA THR A 7 -3.49 -1.67 -2.01
C THR A 7 -2.78 -1.61 -3.35
N ILE A 8 -1.76 -2.43 -3.54
CA ILE A 8 -0.94 -2.42 -4.74
C ILE A 8 -0.95 -3.81 -5.36
N GLY A 9 -1.43 -3.91 -6.61
CA GLY A 9 -1.34 -5.14 -7.39
C GLY A 9 0.10 -5.34 -7.85
N VAL A 10 0.69 -6.49 -7.50
CA VAL A 10 2.11 -6.75 -7.74
C VAL A 10 2.32 -7.31 -9.14
N GLY A 11 3.07 -6.61 -9.96
CA GLY A 11 3.54 -7.06 -11.26
C GLY A 11 4.95 -7.66 -11.15
N PRO A 12 5.71 -7.67 -12.26
CA PRO A 12 7.06 -8.23 -12.27
C PRO A 12 7.96 -7.56 -11.23
N VAL A 13 8.72 -8.37 -10.52
CA VAL A 13 9.70 -7.91 -9.53
C VAL A 13 11.02 -7.68 -10.25
N GLN A 14 11.75 -6.63 -9.84
CA GLN A 14 13.06 -6.31 -10.43
C GLN A 14 14.06 -7.46 -10.25
N PRO A 15 14.96 -7.67 -11.22
CA PRO A 15 16.01 -8.67 -11.08
C PRO A 15 16.83 -8.45 -9.81
N GLY A 16 17.10 -9.52 -9.08
CA GLY A 16 17.87 -9.48 -7.85
C GLY A 16 17.06 -9.16 -6.59
N VAL A 17 15.79 -8.77 -6.74
CA VAL A 17 14.89 -8.53 -5.62
C VAL A 17 14.17 -9.83 -5.25
N HIS A 18 14.21 -10.20 -3.98
CA HIS A 18 13.44 -11.33 -3.47
C HIS A 18 11.96 -10.97 -3.35
N PRO A 19 11.05 -11.74 -3.96
CA PRO A 19 9.61 -11.45 -3.82
C PRO A 19 9.14 -11.35 -2.37
N ALA A 20 9.75 -12.13 -1.46
CA ALA A 20 9.40 -12.09 -0.03
C ALA A 20 9.74 -10.77 0.64
N ASP A 21 10.61 -9.94 0.06
CA ASP A 21 11.01 -8.66 0.62
C ASP A 21 10.09 -7.51 0.20
N VAL A 22 9.21 -7.73 -0.77
CA VAL A 22 8.37 -6.65 -1.33
C VAL A 22 7.45 -6.07 -0.26
N LEU A 23 6.67 -6.91 0.42
CA LEU A 23 5.73 -6.44 1.44
C LEU A 23 6.44 -5.77 2.62
N PRO A 24 7.49 -6.37 3.24
CA PRO A 24 8.18 -5.71 4.34
C PRO A 24 8.78 -4.36 3.94
N THR A 25 9.36 -4.25 2.75
CA THR A 25 9.96 -3.00 2.26
C THR A 25 8.92 -1.89 2.16
N VAL A 26 7.76 -2.19 1.61
CA VAL A 26 6.69 -1.20 1.44
C VAL A 26 6.05 -0.84 2.80
N ALA A 27 5.83 -1.83 3.65
CA ALA A 27 5.31 -1.58 5.01
C ALA A 27 6.26 -0.72 5.82
N ASP A 28 7.57 -0.97 5.74
CA ASP A 28 8.59 -0.17 6.43
C ASP A 28 8.61 1.26 5.89
N ALA A 29 8.44 1.45 4.59
CA ALA A 29 8.35 2.78 3.99
C ALA A 29 7.17 3.57 4.56
N ALA A 30 6.00 2.97 4.66
CA ALA A 30 4.83 3.61 5.27
C ALA A 30 5.09 3.90 6.76
N ALA A 31 5.76 2.99 7.46
CA ALA A 31 6.06 3.12 8.89
C ALA A 31 7.02 4.28 9.20
N THR A 32 7.77 4.78 8.23
CA THR A 32 8.60 5.99 8.43
C THR A 32 7.76 7.25 8.57
N LEU A 33 6.51 7.23 8.10
CA LEU A 33 5.64 8.41 8.08
C LEU A 33 4.47 8.32 9.05
N THR A 34 4.06 7.11 9.43
CA THR A 34 2.85 6.92 10.23
C THR A 34 2.87 5.59 10.96
N VAL A 35 1.82 5.34 11.75
CA VAL A 35 1.61 4.05 12.41
C VAL A 35 1.02 3.07 11.39
N VAL A 36 1.74 2.00 11.11
CA VAL A 36 1.23 0.89 10.30
C VAL A 36 0.51 -0.09 11.21
N GLU A 37 -0.76 -0.32 10.95
CA GLU A 37 -1.61 -1.19 11.78
C GLU A 37 -1.51 -2.65 11.36
N ALA A 38 -1.37 -2.90 10.06
CA ALA A 38 -1.29 -4.25 9.51
C ALA A 38 -0.71 -4.20 8.10
N SER A 39 -0.10 -5.29 7.68
CA SER A 39 0.34 -5.47 6.31
C SER A 39 0.07 -6.92 5.90
N ASP A 40 -0.34 -7.12 4.66
CA ASP A 40 -0.78 -8.43 4.21
C ASP A 40 -0.51 -8.64 2.72
N LEU A 41 -0.23 -9.89 2.36
CA LEU A 41 -0.14 -10.33 0.97
C LEU A 41 -1.39 -11.16 0.66
N GLN A 42 -2.11 -10.78 -0.37
CA GLN A 42 -3.34 -11.46 -0.78
C GLN A 42 -3.19 -11.95 -2.22
N ILE A 43 -3.84 -13.07 -2.51
CA ILE A 43 -3.97 -13.58 -3.86
C ILE A 43 -5.45 -13.45 -4.23
N VAL A 44 -5.75 -12.64 -5.22
CA VAL A 44 -7.12 -12.39 -5.68
C VAL A 44 -7.18 -12.64 -7.18
N GLY A 45 -8.05 -13.56 -7.60
CA GLY A 45 -8.14 -13.93 -9.01
C GLY A 45 -6.82 -14.48 -9.56
N GLY A 46 -6.02 -15.15 -8.72
CA GLY A 46 -4.71 -15.66 -9.11
C GLY A 46 -3.60 -14.63 -9.16
N LEU A 47 -3.89 -13.35 -8.85
CA LEU A 47 -2.92 -12.27 -8.89
C LEU A 47 -2.54 -11.80 -7.49
N PRO A 48 -1.24 -11.59 -7.22
CA PRO A 48 -0.81 -11.10 -5.91
C PRO A 48 -1.07 -9.62 -5.76
N ARG A 49 -1.46 -9.22 -4.55
CA ARG A 49 -1.54 -7.82 -4.16
C ARG A 49 -1.08 -7.66 -2.72
N ILE A 50 -0.47 -6.53 -2.42
CA ILE A 50 -0.10 -6.19 -1.05
C ILE A 50 -1.05 -5.12 -0.53
N VAL A 51 -1.36 -5.20 0.75
CA VAL A 51 -2.22 -4.25 1.45
C VAL A 51 -1.48 -3.77 2.68
N VAL A 52 -1.34 -2.45 2.82
CA VAL A 52 -0.77 -1.84 4.02
C VAL A 52 -1.84 -0.96 4.64
N ARG A 53 -2.22 -1.28 5.88
CA ARG A 53 -3.21 -0.53 6.65
C ARG A 53 -2.46 0.39 7.60
N PHE A 54 -2.85 1.67 7.60
CA PHE A 54 -2.17 2.68 8.38
C PHE A 54 -3.15 3.76 8.87
N GLU A 55 -2.71 4.56 9.83
CA GLU A 55 -3.48 5.68 10.36
C GLU A 55 -3.05 6.99 9.70
N ALA A 56 -3.99 7.89 9.51
CA ALA A 56 -3.70 9.26 9.08
C ALA A 56 -4.80 10.20 9.58
N GLU A 57 -4.46 11.48 9.80
CA GLU A 57 -5.43 12.46 10.28
C GLU A 57 -6.53 12.74 9.26
N ASP A 58 -6.18 12.77 7.99
CA ASP A 58 -7.08 13.10 6.91
C ASP A 58 -6.65 12.46 5.59
N ASP A 59 -7.45 12.67 4.55
CA ASP A 59 -7.20 12.08 3.24
C ASP A 59 -5.91 12.61 2.59
N GLU A 60 -5.55 13.86 2.86
CA GLU A 60 -4.33 14.45 2.29
C GLU A 60 -3.07 13.78 2.85
N ILE A 61 -3.02 13.61 4.17
CA ILE A 61 -1.89 12.90 4.81
C ILE A 61 -1.86 11.45 4.35
N ALA A 62 -3.03 10.81 4.27
CA ALA A 62 -3.11 9.43 3.78
C ALA A 62 -2.58 9.31 2.35
N ARG A 63 -2.90 10.28 1.49
CA ARG A 63 -2.40 10.31 0.12
C ARG A 63 -0.88 10.40 0.08
N GLN A 64 -0.28 11.24 0.92
CA GLN A 64 1.18 11.36 1.01
C GLN A 64 1.83 10.04 1.43
N VAL A 65 1.26 9.36 2.41
CA VAL A 65 1.75 8.05 2.85
C VAL A 65 1.63 7.02 1.72
N GLY A 66 0.48 6.98 1.07
CA GLY A 66 0.24 6.04 -0.04
C GLY A 66 1.17 6.28 -1.21
N GLU A 67 1.39 7.55 -1.58
CA GLU A 67 2.31 7.91 -2.67
C GLU A 67 3.75 7.52 -2.34
N HIS A 68 4.17 7.72 -1.09
CA HIS A 68 5.51 7.32 -0.66
C HIS A 68 5.67 5.80 -0.73
N ALA A 69 4.69 5.06 -0.22
CA ALA A 69 4.71 3.59 -0.28
C ALA A 69 4.77 3.10 -1.73
N LEU A 70 3.97 3.69 -2.61
CA LEU A 70 3.95 3.33 -4.02
C LEU A 70 5.27 3.67 -4.72
N ALA A 71 5.88 4.81 -4.39
CA ALA A 71 7.18 5.20 -4.96
C ALA A 71 8.27 4.21 -4.57
N VAL A 72 8.31 3.79 -3.30
CA VAL A 72 9.26 2.78 -2.84
C VAL A 72 8.99 1.44 -3.52
N PHE A 73 7.72 1.04 -3.63
CA PHE A 73 7.34 -0.17 -4.36
C PHE A 73 7.88 -0.13 -5.80
N GLY A 74 7.74 1.00 -6.48
CA GLY A 74 8.19 1.17 -7.87
C GLY A 74 9.68 1.01 -8.08
N THR A 75 10.49 1.09 -7.02
CA THR A 75 11.94 0.83 -7.11
C THR A 75 12.26 -0.66 -7.15
N ILE A 76 11.35 -1.53 -6.72
CA ILE A 76 11.61 -2.97 -6.61
C ILE A 76 10.66 -3.84 -7.42
N ALA A 77 9.56 -3.29 -7.90
CA ALA A 77 8.58 -4.05 -8.69
C ALA A 77 7.73 -3.10 -9.54
N GLU A 78 6.95 -3.68 -10.44
CA GLU A 78 5.96 -2.96 -11.23
C GLU A 78 4.60 -3.06 -10.57
N ALA A 79 3.91 -1.93 -10.43
CA ALA A 79 2.54 -1.91 -9.94
C ALA A 79 1.57 -2.17 -11.08
N ARG A 80 0.73 -3.19 -10.94
CA ARG A 80 -0.38 -3.45 -11.88
C ARG A 80 -1.53 -2.51 -11.61
N THR A 81 -1.83 -2.30 -10.33
CA THR A 81 -2.90 -1.43 -9.84
C THR A 81 -2.44 -0.79 -8.54
N ALA A 82 -3.04 0.35 -8.21
CA ALA A 82 -2.82 0.99 -6.93
C ALA A 82 -4.11 1.69 -6.52
N ALA A 83 -4.49 1.53 -5.26
CA ALA A 83 -5.70 2.15 -4.71
C ALA A 83 -5.48 2.58 -3.28
N LEU A 84 -6.12 3.67 -2.90
CA LEU A 84 -6.16 4.17 -1.53
C LEU A 84 -7.61 4.16 -1.08
N THR A 85 -7.89 3.60 0.09
CA THR A 85 -9.23 3.55 0.65
C THR A 85 -9.22 4.01 2.09
N ARG A 86 -10.32 4.62 2.53
CA ARG A 86 -10.54 5.07 3.90
C ARG A 86 -11.63 4.24 4.54
N ARG A 87 -11.38 3.79 5.76
CA ARG A 87 -12.39 3.08 6.53
C ARG A 87 -13.44 4.06 7.04
N ASN A 88 -14.71 3.77 6.74
CA ASN A 88 -15.86 4.48 7.28
C ASN A 88 -16.80 3.43 7.86
N LYS A 89 -16.80 3.29 9.17
CA LYS A 89 -17.50 2.23 9.90
C LYS A 89 -16.99 0.86 9.41
N ASN A 90 -17.82 0.05 8.78
CA ASN A 90 -17.44 -1.27 8.27
C ASN A 90 -17.10 -1.27 6.78
N ARG A 91 -16.96 -0.09 6.17
CA ARG A 91 -16.77 0.05 4.72
C ARG A 91 -15.44 0.71 4.43
N TRP A 92 -14.86 0.34 3.29
CA TRP A 92 -13.67 0.95 2.76
C TRP A 92 -14.04 1.75 1.51
N LEU A 93 -13.90 3.07 1.58
CA LEU A 93 -14.32 3.99 0.53
C LEU A 93 -13.11 4.52 -0.24
N PRO A 94 -13.23 4.64 -1.57
CA PRO A 94 -12.12 5.16 -2.38
C PRO A 94 -11.73 6.58 -1.97
N VAL A 95 -10.42 6.83 -1.97
CA VAL A 95 -9.82 8.15 -1.81
C VAL A 95 -9.05 8.45 -3.09
N ALA A 96 -9.16 9.67 -3.60
CA ALA A 96 -8.44 10.08 -4.80
C ALA A 96 -6.93 9.85 -4.60
N PHE A 97 -6.30 9.15 -5.54
CA PHE A 97 -4.95 8.69 -5.40
C PHE A 97 -4.28 8.58 -6.76
N GLU A 98 -3.14 9.24 -6.90
CA GLU A 98 -2.33 9.17 -8.10
C GLU A 98 -1.30 8.06 -7.95
N GLY A 99 -1.61 6.91 -8.56
CA GLY A 99 -0.76 5.74 -8.50
C GLY A 99 -0.03 5.44 -9.78
#